data_cef8b5ea9717b0a711b368d29f74c937
#
_entry.id   cef8b5ea9717b0a711b368d29f74c937
#
_cell.length_a   1.000
_cell.length_b   1.000
_cell.length_c   1.000
_cell.angle_alpha   90.00
_cell.angle_beta   90.00
_cell.angle_gamma   90.00
#
_symmetry.space_group_name_H-M   'P 1'
#
loop_
_entity.id
_entity.type
_entity.pdbx_description
1 polymer ?
#
loop_
_entity_poly.entity_id
_entity_poly.type
_entity_poly.pdbx_seq_one_letter_code
_entity_poly.pdbx_strand_id
1 'polypeptide(L)'
;GKPSPQGSGNGWSGWYKEWYFRSLRELSYMINVINKNSLDWKPGEGSVRIKYTFFDGTERNYSPDFIIGNKMIEIKPKKLQATPLVQLKAKAASEYCLNNQMEFELIDPQILTDDEIFELYSKKEIKFLDRYEKKFLERYNKP
;
A
#
# COMPACT_ATOMS: atom_id res chain seq x y z
N GLY A 1 9.28 -16.79 7.46
CA GLY A 1 10.31 -15.78 7.59
C GLY A 1 9.80 -14.50 8.22
N LYS A 2 10.70 -13.64 8.54
CA LYS A 2 10.31 -12.36 9.13
C LYS A 2 9.68 -11.46 8.08
N PRO A 3 8.62 -10.74 8.40
CA PRO A 3 8.15 -9.69 7.52
C PRO A 3 9.27 -8.69 7.28
N SER A 4 9.44 -8.28 6.06
CA SER A 4 10.45 -7.28 5.71
C SER A 4 9.74 -5.96 5.38
N PRO A 5 10.19 -4.83 5.95
CA PRO A 5 9.63 -3.55 5.55
C PRO A 5 9.80 -3.26 4.07
N GLN A 6 10.81 -3.88 3.46
CA GLN A 6 11.13 -3.69 2.05
C GLN A 6 10.55 -4.77 1.15
N GLY A 7 9.93 -5.79 1.73
CA GLY A 7 9.43 -6.93 0.98
C GLY A 7 8.03 -6.72 0.46
N SER A 8 7.24 -7.78 0.51
CA SER A 8 5.85 -7.74 0.10
C SER A 8 5.05 -6.79 0.98
N GLY A 9 3.89 -6.38 0.52
CA GLY A 9 3.00 -5.53 1.29
C GLY A 9 2.36 -6.19 2.51
N ASN A 10 2.63 -7.48 2.76
CA ASN A 10 1.94 -8.26 3.78
C ASN A 10 2.58 -8.25 5.17
N GLY A 11 3.58 -7.44 5.40
CA GLY A 11 4.17 -7.27 6.71
C GLY A 11 3.86 -5.88 7.25
N TRP A 12 3.95 -5.71 8.56
CA TRP A 12 3.89 -4.38 9.16
C TRP A 12 2.57 -3.64 8.94
N SER A 13 1.44 -4.34 9.15
CA SER A 13 0.12 -3.73 9.06
C SER A 13 -0.25 -3.02 10.36
N GLY A 14 -1.08 -1.97 10.23
CA GLY A 14 -1.52 -1.20 11.38
C GLY A 14 -2.34 0.01 10.98
N TRP A 15 -2.39 0.99 11.88
CA TRP A 15 -3.14 2.24 11.66
C TRP A 15 -2.27 3.46 11.82
N TYR A 16 -2.45 4.41 10.91
CA TYR A 16 -1.97 5.78 11.05
C TYR A 16 -3.20 6.65 11.27
N LYS A 17 -3.36 7.15 12.49
CA LYS A 17 -4.63 7.78 12.89
C LYS A 17 -5.76 6.76 12.66
N GLU A 18 -6.73 7.06 11.82
CA GLU A 18 -7.85 6.17 11.50
C GLU A 18 -7.63 5.39 10.20
N TRP A 19 -6.48 5.56 9.56
CA TRP A 19 -6.19 4.95 8.27
C TRP A 19 -5.45 3.63 8.43
N TYR A 20 -6.01 2.57 7.90
CA TYR A 20 -5.37 1.26 7.94
C TYR A 20 -4.35 1.13 6.81
N PHE A 21 -3.14 0.71 7.14
CA PHE A 21 -2.11 0.41 6.15
C PHE A 21 -1.71 -1.07 6.24
N ARG A 22 -1.33 -1.66 5.10
CA ARG A 22 -0.91 -3.05 5.01
C ARG A 22 0.59 -3.22 4.80
N SER A 23 1.31 -2.12 4.63
CA SER A 23 2.76 -2.15 4.47
C SER A 23 3.35 -0.81 4.87
N LEU A 24 4.66 -0.79 5.13
CA LEU A 24 5.35 0.47 5.42
C LEU A 24 5.42 1.39 4.19
N ARG A 25 5.35 0.83 2.99
CA ARG A 25 5.27 1.65 1.78
C ARG A 25 3.94 2.39 1.70
N GLU A 26 2.84 1.71 2.01
CA GLU A 26 1.53 2.37 2.07
C GLU A 26 1.51 3.45 3.15
N LEU A 27 2.05 3.16 4.35
CA LEU A 27 2.17 4.14 5.42
C LEU A 27 2.98 5.35 4.96
N SER A 28 4.10 5.11 4.30
CA SER A 28 4.96 6.19 3.80
C SER A 28 4.22 7.10 2.82
N TYR A 29 3.43 6.50 1.93
CA TYR A 29 2.61 7.24 0.98
C TYR A 29 1.52 8.04 1.69
N MET A 30 0.87 7.45 2.69
CA MET A 30 -0.14 8.12 3.48
C MET A 30 0.41 9.38 4.17
N ILE A 31 1.61 9.29 4.70
CA ILE A 31 2.21 10.41 5.44
C ILE A 31 2.80 11.45 4.50
N ASN A 32 3.64 11.01 3.55
CA ASN A 32 4.43 11.92 2.74
C ASN A 32 3.66 12.53 1.56
N VAL A 33 2.59 11.91 1.12
CA VAL A 33 1.81 12.38 -0.02
C VAL A 33 0.40 12.77 0.39
N ILE A 34 -0.36 11.84 0.94
CA ILE A 34 -1.78 12.09 1.22
C ILE A 34 -1.95 13.11 2.34
N ASN A 35 -1.35 12.84 3.50
CA ASN A 35 -1.49 13.75 4.65
C ASN A 35 -0.78 15.07 4.43
N LYS A 36 0.44 15.02 3.90
CA LYS A 36 1.24 16.23 3.66
C LYS A 36 0.53 17.22 2.74
N ASN A 37 -0.19 16.74 1.74
CA ASN A 37 -0.89 17.56 0.76
C ASN A 37 -2.39 17.67 1.05
N SER A 38 -2.84 17.19 2.19
CA SER A 38 -4.26 17.24 2.60
C SER A 38 -5.21 16.70 1.53
N LEU A 39 -4.83 15.59 0.91
CA LEU A 39 -5.61 14.98 -0.16
C LEU A 39 -6.79 14.18 0.40
N ASP A 40 -7.94 14.30 -0.24
CA ASP A 40 -9.07 13.41 0.04
C ASP A 40 -8.81 12.08 -0.66
N TRP A 41 -9.07 10.99 0.06
CA TRP A 41 -8.86 9.67 -0.49
C TRP A 41 -9.85 8.66 0.09
N LYS A 42 -9.98 7.55 -0.59
CA LYS A 42 -10.69 6.39 -0.08
C LYS A 42 -9.94 5.12 -0.48
N PRO A 43 -10.08 4.02 0.29
CA PRO A 43 -9.47 2.76 -0.12
C PRO A 43 -10.12 2.25 -1.41
N GLY A 44 -9.33 1.60 -2.24
CA GLY A 44 -9.85 0.95 -3.43
C GLY A 44 -10.76 -0.21 -3.08
N GLU A 45 -10.42 -0.95 -2.03
CA GLU A 45 -11.25 -2.02 -1.52
C GLU A 45 -12.61 -1.48 -1.08
N GLY A 46 -13.68 -2.09 -1.58
CA GLY A 46 -15.04 -1.60 -1.33
C GLY A 46 -15.49 -0.48 -2.26
N SER A 47 -14.58 0.17 -2.98
CA SER A 47 -14.91 1.26 -3.90
C SER A 47 -14.84 0.83 -5.35
N VAL A 48 -13.79 0.07 -5.70
CA VAL A 48 -13.53 -0.36 -7.09
C VAL A 48 -13.17 -1.83 -7.08
N ARG A 49 -13.76 -2.57 -8.00
CA ARG A 49 -13.52 -3.99 -8.17
C ARG A 49 -13.31 -4.28 -9.64
N ILE A 50 -12.08 -4.61 -10.00
CA ILE A 50 -11.68 -4.81 -11.38
C ILE A 50 -11.51 -6.29 -11.65
N LYS A 51 -12.23 -6.81 -12.64
CA LYS A 51 -12.08 -8.20 -13.05
C LYS A 51 -10.88 -8.33 -13.98
N TYR A 52 -10.13 -9.41 -13.80
CA TYR A 52 -9.06 -9.78 -14.73
C TYR A 52 -8.99 -11.30 -14.82
N THR A 53 -8.41 -11.79 -15.90
CA THR A 53 -8.24 -13.23 -16.11
C THR A 53 -6.84 -13.63 -15.70
N PHE A 54 -6.76 -14.52 -14.72
CA PHE A 54 -5.48 -15.01 -14.22
C PHE A 54 -4.85 -15.98 -15.25
N PHE A 55 -3.58 -16.32 -15.03
CA PHE A 55 -2.83 -17.17 -15.98
C PHE A 55 -3.42 -18.56 -16.19
N ASP A 56 -4.15 -19.07 -15.20
CA ASP A 56 -4.82 -20.37 -15.28
C ASP A 56 -6.22 -20.31 -15.93
N GLY A 57 -6.61 -19.13 -16.45
CA GLY A 57 -7.91 -18.92 -17.06
C GLY A 57 -9.03 -18.57 -16.10
N THR A 58 -8.78 -18.55 -14.79
CA THR A 58 -9.81 -18.18 -13.82
C THR A 58 -9.99 -16.66 -13.75
N GLU A 59 -11.23 -16.22 -13.54
CA GLU A 59 -11.50 -14.81 -13.28
C GLU A 59 -11.20 -14.49 -11.82
N ARG A 60 -10.53 -13.37 -11.60
CA ARG A 60 -10.21 -12.87 -10.29
C ARG A 60 -10.55 -11.39 -10.22
N ASN A 61 -10.58 -10.86 -9.00
CA ASN A 61 -10.87 -9.46 -8.77
C ASN A 61 -9.65 -8.77 -8.17
N TYR A 62 -9.52 -7.48 -8.49
CA TYR A 62 -8.44 -6.65 -8.02
C TYR A 62 -9.02 -5.32 -7.57
N SER A 63 -8.55 -4.80 -6.45
CA SER A 63 -8.85 -3.46 -5.97
C SER A 63 -7.55 -2.74 -5.71
N PRO A 64 -7.41 -1.48 -6.17
CA PRO A 64 -6.19 -0.71 -5.92
C PRO A 64 -6.10 -0.28 -4.46
N ASP A 65 -4.93 0.22 -4.06
CA ASP A 65 -4.71 0.65 -2.68
C ASP A 65 -5.47 1.94 -2.36
N PHE A 66 -5.41 2.93 -3.22
CA PHE A 66 -6.01 4.25 -2.97
C PHE A 66 -6.75 4.77 -4.19
N ILE A 67 -7.84 5.47 -3.93
CA ILE A 67 -8.53 6.30 -4.92
C ILE A 67 -8.40 7.75 -4.46
N ILE A 68 -7.78 8.58 -5.27
CA ILE A 68 -7.57 10.00 -4.98
C ILE A 68 -8.08 10.81 -6.17
N GLY A 69 -9.27 11.40 -6.02
CA GLY A 69 -9.92 12.08 -7.14
C GLY A 69 -10.15 11.12 -8.30
N ASN A 70 -9.66 11.47 -9.47
CA ASN A 70 -9.75 10.60 -10.64
C ASN A 70 -8.56 9.64 -10.80
N LYS A 71 -7.73 9.51 -9.75
CA LYS A 71 -6.55 8.65 -9.80
C LYS A 71 -6.74 7.38 -9.00
N MET A 72 -6.33 6.29 -9.59
CA MET A 72 -6.31 4.97 -8.98
C MET A 72 -4.85 4.63 -8.71
N ILE A 73 -4.48 4.48 -7.44
CA ILE A 73 -3.09 4.34 -7.03
C ILE A 73 -2.83 2.95 -6.48
N GLU A 74 -1.80 2.31 -7.00
CA GLU A 74 -1.30 1.04 -6.48
C GLU A 74 0.14 1.23 -6.01
N ILE A 75 0.39 0.90 -4.75
CA ILE A 75 1.72 1.00 -4.16
C ILE A 75 2.45 -0.32 -4.39
N LYS A 76 3.58 -0.26 -5.08
CA LYS A 76 4.34 -1.47 -5.41
C LYS A 76 5.82 -1.15 -5.53
N PRO A 77 6.72 -1.93 -4.89
CA PRO A 77 8.15 -1.73 -5.07
C PRO A 77 8.55 -1.77 -6.54
N LYS A 78 9.44 -0.88 -6.93
CA LYS A 78 9.87 -0.76 -8.33
C LYS A 78 10.29 -2.10 -8.92
N LYS A 79 11.03 -2.90 -8.17
CA LYS A 79 11.50 -4.22 -8.62
C LYS A 79 10.38 -5.22 -8.89
N LEU A 80 9.19 -4.98 -8.32
CA LEU A 80 8.03 -5.86 -8.52
C LEU A 80 7.08 -5.35 -9.59
N GLN A 81 7.22 -4.11 -10.03
CA GLN A 81 6.29 -3.51 -10.99
C GLN A 81 6.28 -4.22 -12.33
N ALA A 82 7.41 -4.78 -12.76
CA ALA A 82 7.51 -5.48 -14.03
C ALA A 82 7.15 -6.97 -13.96
N THR A 83 6.77 -7.48 -12.80
CA THR A 83 6.39 -8.90 -12.69
C THR A 83 5.10 -9.19 -13.46
N PRO A 84 4.94 -10.42 -13.98
CA PRO A 84 3.77 -10.75 -14.80
C PRO A 84 2.43 -10.48 -14.13
N LEU A 85 2.29 -10.81 -12.86
CA LEU A 85 1.01 -10.59 -12.17
C LEU A 85 0.72 -9.10 -11.99
N VAL A 86 1.72 -8.31 -11.61
CA VAL A 86 1.53 -6.87 -11.46
C VAL A 86 1.15 -6.24 -12.79
N GLN A 87 1.80 -6.64 -13.89
CA GLN A 87 1.48 -6.14 -15.22
C GLN A 87 0.09 -6.55 -15.68
N LEU A 88 -0.32 -7.76 -15.35
CA LEU A 88 -1.66 -8.24 -15.67
C LEU A 88 -2.74 -7.39 -14.99
N LYS A 89 -2.55 -7.13 -13.70
CA LYS A 89 -3.47 -6.27 -12.94
C LYS A 89 -3.44 -4.83 -13.43
N ALA A 90 -2.24 -4.31 -13.71
CA ALA A 90 -2.06 -2.95 -14.20
C ALA A 90 -2.75 -2.73 -15.53
N LYS A 91 -2.68 -3.71 -16.43
CA LYS A 91 -3.36 -3.64 -17.72
C LYS A 91 -4.87 -3.57 -17.51
N ALA A 92 -5.43 -4.44 -16.68
CA ALA A 92 -6.85 -4.44 -16.38
C ALA A 92 -7.29 -3.13 -15.74
N ALA A 93 -6.50 -2.62 -14.80
CA ALA A 93 -6.78 -1.35 -14.14
C ALA A 93 -6.73 -0.18 -15.13
N SER A 94 -5.75 -0.17 -16.04
CA SER A 94 -5.63 0.88 -17.05
C SER A 94 -6.83 0.90 -18.00
N GLU A 95 -7.29 -0.27 -18.41
CA GLU A 95 -8.48 -0.38 -19.27
C GLU A 95 -9.73 0.11 -18.53
N TYR A 96 -9.88 -0.28 -17.28
CA TYR A 96 -10.98 0.19 -16.43
C TYR A 96 -10.95 1.71 -16.32
N CYS A 97 -9.79 2.28 -16.04
CA CYS A 97 -9.62 3.72 -15.90
C CYS A 97 -9.95 4.47 -17.19
N LEU A 98 -9.51 3.93 -18.32
CA LEU A 98 -9.80 4.53 -19.61
C LEU A 98 -11.31 4.65 -19.85
N ASN A 99 -12.06 3.61 -19.48
CA ASN A 99 -13.50 3.57 -19.66
C ASN A 99 -14.27 4.39 -18.62
N ASN A 100 -13.61 4.86 -17.57
CA ASN A 100 -14.24 5.58 -16.46
C ASN A 100 -13.62 6.96 -16.21
N GLN A 101 -12.89 7.49 -17.18
CA GLN A 101 -12.22 8.80 -17.10
C GLN A 101 -11.33 8.94 -15.86
N MET A 102 -10.61 7.87 -15.57
CA MET A 102 -9.64 7.82 -14.48
C MET A 102 -8.24 7.56 -15.01
N GLU A 103 -7.25 7.70 -14.15
CA GLU A 103 -5.86 7.39 -14.46
C GLU A 103 -5.34 6.38 -13.46
N PHE A 104 -4.59 5.38 -13.94
CA PHE A 104 -3.96 4.39 -13.08
C PHE A 104 -2.48 4.68 -12.92
N GLU A 105 -1.98 4.63 -11.69
CA GLU A 105 -0.56 4.83 -11.40
C GLU A 105 -0.03 3.73 -10.49
N LEU A 106 1.10 3.13 -10.90
CA LEU A 106 1.93 2.29 -10.04
C LEU A 106 2.97 3.20 -9.40
N ILE A 107 3.02 3.22 -8.07
CA ILE A 107 3.93 4.12 -7.35
C ILE A 107 4.80 3.33 -6.38
N ASP A 108 6.10 3.59 -6.42
CA ASP A 108 7.03 3.14 -5.40
C ASP A 108 7.41 4.38 -4.58
N PRO A 109 6.74 4.62 -3.45
CA PRO A 109 7.02 5.81 -2.65
C PRO A 109 8.36 5.70 -1.94
N GLN A 110 8.92 6.83 -1.59
CA GLN A 110 10.08 6.85 -0.71
C GLN A 110 9.65 6.33 0.67
N ILE A 111 10.35 5.32 1.16
CA ILE A 111 10.02 4.70 2.45
C ILE A 111 10.56 5.58 3.57
N LEU A 112 9.75 5.71 4.62
CA LEU A 112 10.19 6.34 5.87
C LEU A 112 11.40 5.59 6.44
N THR A 113 12.31 6.31 7.05
CA THR A 113 13.45 5.69 7.71
C THR A 113 12.99 4.95 8.97
N ASP A 114 13.82 4.03 9.44
CA ASP A 114 13.53 3.31 10.69
C ASP A 114 13.36 4.30 11.87
N ASP A 115 14.19 5.34 11.91
CA ASP A 115 14.09 6.35 12.96
C ASP A 115 12.78 7.13 12.89
N GLU A 116 12.33 7.48 11.68
CA GLU A 116 11.05 8.17 11.49
C GLU A 116 9.89 7.28 11.94
N ILE A 117 9.93 6.00 11.60
CA ILE A 117 8.88 5.05 12.00
C ILE A 117 8.87 4.89 13.52
N PHE A 118 10.04 4.76 14.14
CA PHE A 118 10.15 4.65 15.59
C PHE A 118 9.60 5.90 16.29
N GLU A 119 9.87 7.09 15.75
CA GLU A 119 9.34 8.33 16.28
C GLU A 119 7.82 8.38 16.22
N LEU A 120 7.24 7.99 15.07
CA LEU A 120 5.78 7.91 14.92
C LEU A 120 5.17 6.95 15.94
N TYR A 121 5.81 5.80 16.12
CA TYR A 121 5.37 4.82 17.11
C TYR A 121 5.45 5.37 18.53
N SER A 122 6.56 6.00 18.88
CA SER A 122 6.77 6.57 20.21
C SER A 122 5.78 7.68 20.54
N LYS A 123 5.37 8.45 19.54
CA LYS A 123 4.38 9.51 19.71
C LYS A 123 2.95 8.99 19.61
N LYS A 124 2.77 7.69 19.42
CA LYS A 124 1.46 7.04 19.29
C LYS A 124 0.67 7.52 18.07
N GLU A 125 1.36 8.00 17.05
CA GLU A 125 0.73 8.38 15.79
C GLU A 125 0.46 7.18 14.90
N ILE A 126 1.20 6.08 15.09
CA ILE A 126 0.92 4.80 14.43
C ILE A 126 0.73 3.71 15.48
N LYS A 127 -0.06 2.71 15.12
CA LYS A 127 -0.26 1.53 15.94
C LYS A 127 -0.23 0.31 15.04
N PHE A 128 0.70 -0.59 15.29
CA PHE A 128 0.77 -1.85 14.55
C PHE A 128 -0.25 -2.86 15.07
N LEU A 129 -0.65 -3.81 14.22
CA LEU A 129 -1.36 -5.00 14.70
C LEU A 129 -0.48 -5.70 15.74
N ASP A 130 -1.11 -6.34 16.74
CA ASP A 130 -0.39 -6.93 17.88
C ASP A 130 0.78 -7.82 17.46
N ARG A 131 0.58 -8.68 16.45
CA ARG A 131 1.63 -9.58 15.97
C ARG A 131 2.82 -8.84 15.37
N TYR A 132 2.60 -7.69 14.77
CA TYR A 132 3.67 -6.87 14.19
C TYR A 132 4.28 -5.94 15.23
N GLU A 133 3.49 -5.49 16.19
CA GLU A 133 4.00 -4.66 17.29
C GLU A 133 5.08 -5.41 18.07
N LYS A 134 4.84 -6.69 18.37
CA LYS A 134 5.83 -7.50 19.08
C LYS A 134 7.15 -7.58 18.30
N LYS A 135 7.07 -7.83 16.99
CA LYS A 135 8.26 -7.91 16.13
C LYS A 135 8.96 -6.56 16.03
N PHE A 136 8.19 -5.50 15.95
CA PHE A 136 8.74 -4.14 15.91
C PHE A 136 9.53 -3.83 17.18
N LEU A 137 8.96 -4.10 18.35
CA LEU A 137 9.63 -3.88 19.62
C LEU A 137 10.89 -4.73 19.77
N GLU A 138 10.85 -5.99 19.37
CA GLU A 138 12.02 -6.86 19.35
C GLU A 138 13.15 -6.28 18.51
N ARG A 139 12.80 -5.70 17.35
CA ARG A 139 13.78 -5.13 16.42
C ARG A 139 14.42 -3.85 16.97
N TYR A 140 13.63 -2.97 17.60
CA TYR A 140 14.11 -1.65 18.02
C TYR A 140 14.60 -1.60 19.47
N ASN A 141 14.28 -2.59 20.29
CA ASN A 141 14.73 -2.66 21.67
C ASN A 141 15.97 -3.56 21.85
N LYS A 142 16.54 -4.06 20.78
CA LYS A 142 17.77 -4.82 20.85
C LYS A 142 18.94 -3.90 21.14
N PRO A 143 19.83 -4.31 22.06
CA PRO A 143 21.05 -3.53 22.29
C PRO A 143 21.95 -3.48 21.08
#